data_90d29c880e41d66f266492c4c4578343
#
_entry.id   90d29c880e41d66f266492c4c4578343
#
_cell.length_a   1.000
_cell.length_b   1.000
_cell.length_c   1.000
_cell.angle_alpha   90.00
_cell.angle_beta   90.00
_cell.angle_gamma   90.00
#
_symmetry.space_group_name_H-M   'P 1'
#
loop_
_entity.id
_entity.type
_entity.pdbx_description
1 polymer ?
#
loop_
_entity_poly.entity_id
_entity_poly.type
_entity_poly.pdbx_seq_one_letter_code
_entity_poly.pdbx_strand_id
1 'polypeptide(L)'
;HGPFRHIPALKLMHFSSNGMPDGADNKFWSKYASEQKNIACNSTIQTMEVRIAFPCIHWLCQTVKKWGLKSYMWNMTHDSQDWVIYDKEEELIKALVKYCCTYEREPVYGIHMGVDCEVSDLSTPENREKMMYHHGEGAKIGDIHEELAKYNKLMGTNLELPPLDL
;
A
#
# COMPACT_ATOMS: atom_id res chain seq x y z
N HIS A 1 12.25 -18.11 4.85
CA HIS A 1 13.49 -17.32 4.92
C HIS A 1 13.16 -15.92 4.44
N GLY A 2 12.93 -14.98 5.40
CA GLY A 2 12.73 -13.58 5.09
C GLY A 2 14.04 -12.92 4.64
N PRO A 3 13.97 -11.79 3.93
CA PRO A 3 15.17 -11.05 3.56
C PRO A 3 15.84 -10.49 4.82
N PHE A 4 16.92 -11.10 5.23
CA PHE A 4 17.74 -10.56 6.31
C PHE A 4 18.58 -9.41 5.73
N ARG A 5 18.28 -8.18 6.14
CA ARG A 5 19.22 -7.08 5.94
C ARG A 5 20.34 -7.20 6.95
N HIS A 6 21.56 -7.34 6.46
CA HIS A 6 22.73 -7.22 7.29
C HIS A 6 22.94 -5.75 7.66
N ILE A 7 22.78 -5.42 8.94
CA ILE A 7 22.97 -4.06 9.46
C ILE A 7 24.25 -4.09 10.34
N PRO A 8 25.41 -3.76 9.75
CA PRO A 8 26.71 -3.89 10.44
C PRO A 8 26.78 -3.09 11.76
N ALA A 9 26.09 -1.95 11.79
CA ALA A 9 26.10 -1.06 12.94
C ALA A 9 25.36 -1.63 14.17
N LEU A 10 24.39 -2.53 13.99
CA LEU A 10 23.74 -3.20 15.12
C LEU A 10 24.73 -4.11 15.87
N LYS A 11 25.68 -4.71 15.16
CA LYS A 11 26.80 -5.45 15.77
C LYS A 11 27.70 -4.53 16.60
N LEU A 12 28.01 -3.35 16.09
CA LEU A 12 28.82 -2.34 16.78
C LEU A 12 28.11 -1.80 18.02
N MET A 13 26.77 -1.64 17.98
CA MET A 13 25.98 -1.22 19.15
C MET A 13 26.02 -2.23 20.30
N HIS A 14 26.08 -3.52 20.00
CA HIS A 14 26.22 -4.56 21.04
C HIS A 14 27.59 -4.54 21.72
N PHE A 15 28.62 -4.13 20.99
CA PHE A 15 29.97 -3.95 21.53
C PHE A 15 30.17 -2.62 22.24
N SER A 16 29.42 -1.56 21.89
CA SER A 16 29.58 -0.23 22.50
C SER A 16 29.05 -0.10 23.94
N SER A 17 28.27 -1.06 24.42
CA SER A 17 27.94 -1.11 25.84
C SER A 17 29.17 -1.40 26.73
N ASN A 18 30.30 -1.85 26.16
CA ASN A 18 31.51 -2.23 26.84
C ASN A 18 32.77 -1.44 26.46
N GLY A 19 32.66 -0.33 25.74
CA GLY A 19 33.79 0.54 25.43
C GLY A 19 33.74 1.14 24.03
N MET A 20 33.54 2.43 23.97
CA MET A 20 33.80 3.18 22.75
C MET A 20 35.29 3.17 22.43
N PRO A 21 35.67 3.19 21.16
CA PRO A 21 37.06 3.41 20.80
C PRO A 21 37.55 4.74 21.39
N ASP A 22 38.74 4.77 21.93
CA ASP A 22 39.37 5.97 22.44
C ASP A 22 39.40 7.05 21.35
N GLY A 23 38.86 8.25 21.69
CA GLY A 23 38.79 9.37 20.75
C GLY A 23 37.51 9.45 19.90
N ALA A 24 36.54 8.56 20.09
CA ALA A 24 35.26 8.64 19.36
C ALA A 24 34.37 9.77 19.89
N ASP A 25 33.80 10.55 18.95
CA ASP A 25 32.79 11.58 19.29
C ASP A 25 31.48 10.88 19.71
N ASN A 26 31.18 10.98 21.02
CA ASN A 26 29.97 10.43 21.61
C ASN A 26 28.69 10.87 20.91
N LYS A 27 28.62 12.10 20.44
CA LYS A 27 27.47 12.67 19.76
C LYS A 27 27.29 12.03 18.37
N PHE A 28 28.38 11.82 17.65
CA PHE A 28 28.35 11.14 16.36
C PHE A 28 27.88 9.69 16.51
N TRP A 29 28.44 8.94 17.43
CA TRP A 29 28.07 7.54 17.64
C TRP A 29 26.65 7.36 18.13
N SER A 30 26.17 8.22 19.02
CA SER A 30 24.79 8.21 19.50
C SER A 30 23.80 8.45 18.35
N LYS A 31 24.08 9.46 17.50
CA LYS A 31 23.27 9.74 16.32
C LYS A 31 23.28 8.57 15.33
N TYR A 32 24.45 8.07 15.00
CA TYR A 32 24.60 6.93 14.08
C TYR A 32 23.88 5.68 14.57
N ALA A 33 24.01 5.36 15.86
CA ALA A 33 23.30 4.24 16.48
C ALA A 33 21.78 4.39 16.42
N SER A 34 21.27 5.61 16.66
CA SER A 34 19.84 5.91 16.56
C SER A 34 19.33 5.75 15.13
N GLU A 35 20.09 6.24 14.15
CA GLU A 35 19.75 6.11 12.72
C GLU A 35 19.69 4.63 12.30
N GLN A 36 20.68 3.84 12.71
CA GLN A 36 20.69 2.40 12.39
C GLN A 36 19.56 1.62 13.05
N LYS A 37 19.19 1.98 14.27
CA LYS A 37 18.02 1.42 14.94
C LYS A 37 16.73 1.73 14.20
N ASN A 38 16.55 2.98 13.74
CA ASN A 38 15.42 3.39 12.96
C ASN A 38 15.35 2.64 11.61
N ILE A 39 16.49 2.49 10.92
CA ILE A 39 16.57 1.70 9.68
C ILE A 39 16.16 0.25 9.93
N ALA A 40 16.61 -0.35 11.02
CA ALA A 40 16.25 -1.73 11.35
C ALA A 40 14.74 -1.89 11.59
N CYS A 41 14.15 -1.00 12.39
CA CYS A 41 12.72 -1.00 12.68
C CYS A 41 11.91 -0.77 11.40
N ASN A 42 12.23 0.27 10.64
CA ASN A 42 11.52 0.61 9.40
C ASN A 42 11.64 -0.50 8.35
N SER A 43 12.81 -1.15 8.23
CA SER A 43 12.98 -2.26 7.30
C SER A 43 12.04 -3.43 7.60
N THR A 44 11.76 -3.70 8.86
CA THR A 44 10.83 -4.76 9.26
C THR A 44 9.39 -4.38 8.88
N ILE A 45 8.96 -3.16 9.18
CA ILE A 45 7.64 -2.65 8.86
C ILE A 45 7.43 -2.67 7.34
N GLN A 46 8.34 -2.06 6.57
CA GLN A 46 8.27 -2.04 5.11
C GLN A 46 8.23 -3.44 4.47
N THR A 47 8.95 -4.41 5.06
CA THR A 47 8.88 -5.80 4.58
C THR A 47 7.51 -6.42 4.81
N MET A 48 6.85 -6.08 5.92
CA MET A 48 5.49 -6.55 6.21
C MET A 48 4.46 -5.90 5.27
N GLU A 49 4.55 -4.60 5.05
CA GLU A 49 3.71 -3.85 4.11
C GLU A 49 3.76 -4.50 2.72
N VAL A 50 4.95 -4.77 2.20
CA VAL A 50 5.15 -5.44 0.92
C VAL A 50 4.50 -6.82 0.88
N ARG A 51 4.63 -7.63 1.94
CA ARG A 51 4.04 -8.97 2.02
C ARG A 51 2.51 -8.95 2.03
N ILE A 52 1.91 -7.89 2.52
CA ILE A 52 0.46 -7.70 2.52
C ILE A 52 0.01 -7.14 1.17
N ALA A 53 0.68 -6.11 0.68
CA ALA A 53 0.28 -5.36 -0.50
C ALA A 53 0.42 -6.16 -1.80
N PHE A 54 1.51 -6.90 -1.99
CA PHE A 54 1.75 -7.59 -3.27
C PHE A 54 0.70 -8.64 -3.64
N PRO A 55 0.27 -9.55 -2.75
CA PRO A 55 -0.80 -10.47 -3.08
C PRO A 55 -2.11 -9.75 -3.41
N CYS A 56 -2.45 -8.68 -2.67
CA CYS A 56 -3.63 -7.85 -2.95
C CYS A 56 -3.56 -7.25 -4.36
N ILE A 57 -2.44 -6.63 -4.70
CA ILE A 57 -2.22 -6.03 -6.02
C ILE A 57 -2.30 -7.07 -7.13
N HIS A 58 -1.67 -8.22 -6.92
CA HIS A 58 -1.73 -9.30 -7.90
C HIS A 58 -3.18 -9.73 -8.16
N TRP A 59 -3.95 -9.99 -7.11
CA TRP A 59 -5.34 -10.36 -7.20
C TRP A 59 -6.19 -9.26 -7.87
N LEU A 60 -5.98 -7.99 -7.49
CA LEU A 60 -6.67 -6.84 -8.08
C LEU A 60 -6.41 -6.74 -9.58
N CYS A 61 -5.15 -6.77 -10.00
CA CYS A 61 -4.77 -6.70 -11.40
C CYS A 61 -5.34 -7.87 -12.22
N GLN A 62 -5.34 -9.08 -11.66
CA GLN A 62 -5.94 -10.24 -12.31
C GLN A 62 -7.46 -10.11 -12.44
N THR A 63 -8.13 -9.62 -11.40
CA THR A 63 -9.57 -9.41 -11.39
C THR A 63 -9.99 -8.36 -12.40
N VAL A 64 -9.34 -7.19 -12.39
CA VAL A 64 -9.59 -6.10 -13.34
C VAL A 64 -9.40 -6.58 -14.79
N LYS A 65 -8.33 -7.32 -15.04
CA LYS A 65 -8.06 -7.91 -16.37
C LYS A 65 -9.10 -8.96 -16.75
N LYS A 66 -9.47 -9.87 -15.85
CA LYS A 66 -10.48 -10.92 -16.07
C LYS A 66 -11.85 -10.32 -16.38
N TRP A 67 -12.20 -9.24 -15.71
CA TRP A 67 -13.46 -8.53 -15.94
C TRP A 67 -13.46 -7.64 -17.19
N GLY A 68 -12.30 -7.45 -17.82
CA GLY A 68 -12.14 -6.61 -19.01
C GLY A 68 -12.40 -5.14 -18.73
N LEU A 69 -12.12 -4.68 -17.50
CA LEU A 69 -12.26 -3.28 -17.12
C LEU A 69 -11.21 -2.42 -17.84
N LYS A 70 -11.54 -1.15 -18.03
CA LYS A 70 -10.66 -0.15 -18.67
C LYS A 70 -9.70 0.49 -17.67
N SER A 71 -10.07 0.50 -16.41
CA SER A 71 -9.23 1.00 -15.31
C SER A 71 -8.03 0.08 -15.10
N TYR A 72 -6.91 0.66 -14.70
CA TYR A 72 -5.69 -0.11 -14.43
C TYR A 72 -4.84 0.57 -13.37
N MET A 73 -4.05 -0.22 -12.67
CA MET A 73 -3.05 0.29 -11.75
C MET A 73 -1.88 0.87 -12.55
N TRP A 74 -1.54 2.13 -12.26
CA TRP A 74 -0.45 2.86 -12.91
C TRP A 74 0.87 2.70 -12.17
N ASN A 75 0.84 2.84 -10.84
CA ASN A 75 2.03 2.87 -10.02
C ASN A 75 1.75 2.31 -8.62
N MET A 76 2.81 1.97 -7.92
CA MET A 76 2.80 1.61 -6.51
C MET A 76 3.99 2.28 -5.83
N THR A 77 3.73 2.98 -4.74
CA THR A 77 4.77 3.59 -3.91
C THR A 77 4.54 3.19 -2.46
N HIS A 78 5.41 2.34 -1.93
CA HIS A 78 5.27 1.77 -0.58
C HIS A 78 3.95 1.01 -0.40
N ASP A 79 3.03 1.57 0.38
CA ASP A 79 1.69 1.05 0.69
C ASP A 79 0.58 1.69 -0.16
N SER A 80 0.90 2.73 -0.94
CA SER A 80 -0.07 3.40 -1.81
C SER A 80 -0.12 2.81 -3.21
N GLN A 81 -1.31 2.81 -3.79
CA GLN A 81 -1.59 2.34 -5.14
C GLN A 81 -2.19 3.48 -5.95
N ASP A 82 -1.58 3.80 -7.09
CA ASP A 82 -2.10 4.81 -8.01
C ASP A 82 -2.84 4.13 -9.17
N TRP A 83 -4.09 4.49 -9.35
CA TRP A 83 -4.97 3.92 -10.36
C TRP A 83 -5.39 4.97 -11.39
N VAL A 84 -5.37 4.60 -12.66
CA VAL A 84 -6.06 5.34 -13.72
C VAL A 84 -7.44 4.72 -13.86
N ILE A 85 -8.46 5.51 -13.55
CA ILE A 85 -9.83 5.03 -13.42
C ILE A 85 -10.70 5.58 -14.56
N TYR A 86 -11.48 4.69 -15.16
CA TYR A 86 -12.55 5.07 -16.07
C TYR A 86 -13.80 5.43 -15.29
N ASP A 87 -14.40 6.60 -15.55
CA ASP A 87 -15.46 7.20 -14.71
C ASP A 87 -16.58 6.23 -14.31
N LYS A 88 -17.00 5.34 -15.21
CA LYS A 88 -18.06 4.37 -14.93
C LYS A 88 -17.62 3.22 -14.03
N GLU A 89 -16.34 3.07 -13.79
CA GLU A 89 -15.73 2.00 -13.00
C GLU A 89 -15.24 2.50 -11.64
N GLU A 90 -15.33 3.81 -11.38
CA GLU A 90 -14.73 4.43 -10.19
C GLU A 90 -15.20 3.79 -8.89
N GLU A 91 -16.51 3.73 -8.67
CA GLU A 91 -17.06 3.19 -7.43
C GLU A 91 -16.75 1.69 -7.27
N LEU A 92 -16.77 0.95 -8.38
CA LEU A 92 -16.42 -0.46 -8.39
C LEU A 92 -14.95 -0.68 -8.03
N ILE A 93 -14.02 0.08 -8.63
CA ILE A 93 -12.59 -0.05 -8.37
C ILE A 93 -12.27 0.31 -6.91
N LYS A 94 -12.83 1.42 -6.40
CA LYS A 94 -12.66 1.81 -4.98
C LYS A 94 -13.12 0.70 -4.03
N ALA A 95 -14.30 0.14 -4.28
CA ALA A 95 -14.84 -0.93 -3.47
C ALA A 95 -14.03 -2.22 -3.58
N LEU A 96 -13.52 -2.55 -4.77
CA LEU A 96 -12.68 -3.71 -5.02
C LEU A 96 -11.33 -3.62 -4.28
N VAL A 97 -10.68 -2.45 -4.33
CA VAL A 97 -9.43 -2.19 -3.60
C VAL A 97 -9.65 -2.31 -2.10
N LYS A 98 -10.70 -1.68 -1.57
CA LYS A 98 -11.06 -1.80 -0.16
C LYS A 98 -11.29 -3.26 0.23
N TYR A 99 -12.12 -3.99 -0.51
CA TYR A 99 -12.42 -5.40 -0.25
C TYR A 99 -11.15 -6.23 -0.18
N CYS A 100 -10.25 -6.09 -1.13
CA CYS A 100 -9.03 -6.87 -1.18
C CYS A 100 -8.04 -6.50 -0.06
N CYS A 101 -7.87 -5.23 0.23
CA CYS A 101 -6.87 -4.75 1.19
C CYS A 101 -7.33 -4.81 2.65
N THR A 102 -8.65 -4.73 2.89
CA THR A 102 -9.23 -4.82 4.24
C THR A 102 -9.91 -6.15 4.52
N TYR A 103 -9.94 -7.05 3.51
CA TYR A 103 -10.55 -8.35 3.69
C TYR A 103 -10.08 -8.94 5.01
N GLU A 104 -11.02 -9.50 5.76
CA GLU A 104 -10.81 -10.18 7.04
C GLU A 104 -9.85 -11.37 6.92
N ARG A 105 -8.68 -11.12 6.39
CA ARG A 105 -7.57 -11.99 6.69
C ARG A 105 -7.47 -11.98 8.20
N GLU A 106 -7.32 -13.15 8.78
CA GLU A 106 -6.91 -13.24 10.17
C GLU A 106 -5.97 -12.08 10.43
N PRO A 107 -6.35 -11.16 11.35
CA PRO A 107 -5.68 -9.88 11.44
C PRO A 107 -4.19 -10.14 11.49
N VAL A 108 -3.43 -9.59 10.56
CA VAL A 108 -1.98 -9.75 10.53
C VAL A 108 -1.50 -9.27 11.88
N TYR A 109 -1.14 -10.20 12.74
CA TYR A 109 -0.82 -9.95 14.16
C TYR A 109 -1.92 -9.23 14.97
N GLY A 110 -3.19 -9.43 14.68
CA GLY A 110 -4.29 -8.80 15.40
C GLY A 110 -4.59 -7.34 14.99
N ILE A 111 -3.99 -6.85 13.91
CA ILE A 111 -4.19 -5.47 13.42
C ILE A 111 -5.12 -5.48 12.20
N HIS A 112 -6.24 -4.78 12.30
CA HIS A 112 -7.11 -4.54 11.15
C HIS A 112 -6.48 -3.47 10.25
N MET A 113 -6.38 -3.77 8.96
CA MET A 113 -5.87 -2.80 7.98
C MET A 113 -7.04 -1.94 7.49
N GLY A 114 -6.83 -0.62 7.44
CA GLY A 114 -7.74 0.32 6.81
C GLY A 114 -7.28 0.67 5.40
N VAL A 115 -8.20 1.18 4.58
CA VAL A 115 -7.90 1.76 3.27
C VAL A 115 -8.54 3.13 3.19
N ASP A 116 -7.72 4.12 2.91
CA ASP A 116 -8.16 5.45 2.52
C ASP A 116 -8.06 5.59 0.99
N CYS A 117 -8.94 6.38 0.41
CA CYS A 117 -8.97 6.62 -1.02
C CYS A 117 -9.04 8.12 -1.28
N GLU A 118 -8.21 8.59 -2.18
CA GLU A 118 -8.22 9.96 -2.68
C GLU A 118 -8.48 9.93 -4.18
N VAL A 119 -9.36 10.80 -4.66
CA VAL A 119 -9.72 10.89 -6.08
C VAL A 119 -9.33 12.26 -6.62
N SER A 120 -8.68 12.28 -7.78
CA SER A 120 -8.33 13.50 -8.51
C SER A 120 -8.87 13.46 -9.93
N ASP A 121 -9.59 14.49 -10.31
CA ASP A 121 -10.03 14.67 -11.69
C ASP A 121 -8.88 15.29 -12.53
N LEU A 122 -8.36 14.53 -13.47
CA LEU A 122 -7.27 14.95 -14.37
C LEU A 122 -7.74 15.59 -15.67
N SER A 123 -9.02 15.90 -15.80
CA SER A 123 -9.62 16.45 -17.04
C SER A 123 -9.05 17.84 -17.40
N THR A 124 -8.64 18.63 -16.42
CA THR A 124 -8.10 19.97 -16.64
C THR A 124 -6.59 20.05 -16.39
N PRO A 125 -5.85 20.94 -17.11
CA PRO A 125 -4.42 21.16 -16.83
C PRO A 125 -4.16 21.62 -15.40
N GLU A 126 -5.03 22.43 -14.83
CA GLU A 126 -4.92 22.95 -13.46
C GLU A 126 -5.02 21.80 -12.44
N ASN A 127 -5.94 20.86 -12.63
CA ASN A 127 -6.08 19.70 -11.76
C ASN A 127 -4.88 18.75 -11.86
N ARG A 128 -4.30 18.61 -13.07
CA ARG A 128 -3.07 17.84 -13.26
C ARG A 128 -1.89 18.45 -12.53
N GLU A 129 -1.76 19.78 -12.54
CA GLU A 129 -0.73 20.48 -11.79
C GLU A 129 -0.92 20.35 -10.27
N LYS A 130 -2.17 20.44 -9.80
CA LYS A 130 -2.50 20.21 -8.39
C LYS A 130 -2.14 18.80 -7.94
N MET A 131 -2.42 17.78 -8.74
CA MET A 131 -2.11 16.39 -8.41
C MET A 131 -0.61 16.14 -8.24
N MET A 132 0.25 16.86 -8.93
CA MET A 132 1.71 16.73 -8.76
C MET A 132 2.20 17.20 -7.39
N TYR A 133 1.44 18.05 -6.69
CA TYR A 133 1.87 18.71 -5.45
C TYR A 133 0.88 18.53 -4.30
N HIS A 134 -0.32 18.06 -4.55
CA HIS A 134 -1.38 17.88 -3.57
C HIS A 134 -2.05 16.52 -3.74
N HIS A 135 -2.43 15.94 -2.61
CA HIS A 135 -3.28 14.75 -2.59
C HIS A 135 -4.68 15.09 -3.14
N GLY A 136 -5.36 14.08 -3.68
CA GLY A 136 -6.74 14.21 -4.09
C GLY A 136 -7.69 14.43 -2.91
N GLU A 137 -8.97 14.61 -3.19
CA GLU A 137 -9.99 14.70 -2.15
C GLU A 137 -10.33 13.31 -1.62
N GLY A 138 -10.46 13.18 -0.30
CA GLY A 138 -10.87 11.93 0.34
C GLY A 138 -12.24 11.47 -0.14
N ALA A 139 -12.33 10.22 -0.58
CA ALA A 139 -13.54 9.65 -1.14
C ALA A 139 -14.15 8.57 -0.23
N LYS A 140 -15.49 8.58 -0.12
CA LYS A 140 -16.20 7.50 0.56
C LYS A 140 -16.17 6.25 -0.31
N ILE A 141 -15.84 5.11 0.30
CA ILE A 141 -15.76 3.82 -0.38
C ILE A 141 -16.98 2.96 -0.02
N GLY A 142 -17.68 2.48 -1.05
CA GLY A 142 -18.86 1.63 -0.92
C GLY A 142 -18.54 0.17 -0.55
N ASP A 143 -19.61 -0.64 -0.42
CA ASP A 143 -19.51 -2.09 -0.28
C ASP A 143 -19.33 -2.75 -1.65
N ILE A 144 -18.44 -3.76 -1.75
CA ILE A 144 -18.12 -4.40 -3.03
C ILE A 144 -19.32 -5.11 -3.67
N HIS A 145 -20.15 -5.76 -2.90
CA HIS A 145 -21.29 -6.49 -3.45
C HIS A 145 -22.36 -5.53 -3.99
N GLU A 146 -22.57 -4.41 -3.30
CA GLU A 146 -23.47 -3.37 -3.76
C GLU A 146 -22.95 -2.69 -5.04
N GLU A 147 -21.69 -2.29 -5.06
CA GLU A 147 -21.10 -1.61 -6.21
C GLU A 147 -20.97 -2.52 -7.42
N LEU A 148 -20.66 -3.81 -7.22
CA LEU A 148 -20.65 -4.80 -8.29
C LEU A 148 -22.05 -5.03 -8.88
N ALA A 149 -23.09 -5.09 -8.05
CA ALA A 149 -24.47 -5.22 -8.52
C ALA A 149 -24.92 -3.97 -9.32
N LYS A 150 -24.56 -2.77 -8.87
CA LYS A 150 -24.83 -1.51 -9.59
C LYS A 150 -24.10 -1.49 -10.94
N TYR A 151 -22.84 -1.86 -10.96
CA TYR A 151 -22.04 -1.92 -12.18
C TYR A 151 -22.60 -2.92 -13.18
N ASN A 152 -22.92 -4.14 -12.75
CA ASN A 152 -23.52 -5.16 -13.60
C ASN A 152 -24.82 -4.67 -14.25
N LYS A 153 -25.68 -4.01 -13.45
CA LYS A 153 -26.91 -3.41 -13.96
C LYS A 153 -26.66 -2.28 -14.97
N LEU A 154 -25.68 -1.42 -14.69
CA LEU A 154 -25.33 -0.28 -15.54
C LEU A 154 -24.76 -0.71 -16.89
N MET A 155 -23.89 -1.72 -16.87
CA MET A 155 -23.13 -2.16 -18.04
C MET A 155 -23.79 -3.36 -18.75
N GLY A 156 -24.85 -3.94 -18.19
CA GLY A 156 -25.48 -5.16 -18.72
C GLY A 156 -24.58 -6.38 -18.64
N THR A 157 -23.72 -6.45 -17.64
CA THR A 157 -22.78 -7.56 -17.39
C THR A 157 -23.27 -8.47 -16.28
N ASN A 158 -22.63 -9.60 -16.10
CA ASN A 158 -22.87 -10.53 -14.99
C ASN A 158 -21.51 -10.94 -14.40
N LEU A 159 -20.78 -9.94 -13.89
CA LEU A 159 -19.49 -10.17 -13.24
C LEU A 159 -19.72 -10.78 -11.84
N GLU A 160 -18.89 -11.74 -11.50
CA GLU A 160 -18.87 -12.37 -10.18
C GLU A 160 -17.54 -12.11 -9.49
N LEU A 161 -17.60 -11.89 -8.18
CA LEU A 161 -16.40 -11.66 -7.38
C LEU A 161 -15.58 -12.97 -7.32
N PRO A 162 -14.33 -12.96 -7.79
CA PRO A 162 -13.51 -14.16 -7.69
C PRO A 162 -13.12 -14.45 -6.23
N PRO A 163 -12.87 -15.71 -5.88
CA PRO A 163 -12.40 -16.05 -4.55
C PRO A 163 -11.08 -15.33 -4.24
N LEU A 164 -10.95 -14.93 -3.00
CA LEU A 164 -9.78 -14.20 -2.50
C LEU A 164 -8.75 -15.20 -1.99
N ASP A 165 -7.98 -15.79 -2.90
CA ASP A 165 -6.84 -16.67 -2.61
C ASP A 165 -5.57 -15.80 -2.50
N LEU A 166 -5.28 -15.32 -1.29
CA LEU A 166 -4.18 -14.39 -1.03
C LEU A 166 -3.10 -15.00 -0.14
#